data_0281b0a72782abc8ab5f1f9b7a026b91
#
_entry.id   0281b0a72782abc8ab5f1f9b7a026b91
#
_cell.length_a   1.000
_cell.length_b   1.000
_cell.length_c   1.000
_cell.angle_alpha   90.00
_cell.angle_beta   90.00
_cell.angle_gamma   90.00
#
_symmetry.space_group_name_H-M   'P 1'
#
loop_
_entity.id
_entity.type
_entity.pdbx_description
1 polymer ?
#
loop_
_entity_poly.entity_id
_entity_poly.type
_entity_poly.pdbx_seq_one_letter_code
_entity_poly.pdbx_strand_id
1 'polypeptide(L)'
;MNLSTLQLSKMPAWARWPLFAAFGILVLTLVQELGQNETSRLTATSTSQAMLRWCVPILLAGLGGLFSERAGVINIGLEGMMILGMWFGAWGAFNYGPYWGLLIGAIGGAIGGLLHAIATVGLGVDHIISGVAINILAPFAARFLSSEIFTQYQGGSITQSPRVESAGDLTLPFLAGGWGTPNLFKTMRNADIPWLSDIGSVLLGFSTRISWATLIALALVPLSTWILWKTRFGLRVRISGEDPWAGESQGINIY
;
A
#
# COMPACT_ATOMS: atom_id res chain seq x y z
N MET A 1 3.73 -2.70 43.20
CA MET A 1 3.84 -1.61 42.20
C MET A 1 2.47 -1.42 41.60
N ASN A 2 1.80 -0.32 41.88
CA ASN A 2 0.38 -0.12 41.60
C ASN A 2 0.21 0.28 40.12
N LEU A 3 -0.32 -0.60 39.29
CA LEU A 3 -0.52 -0.40 37.83
C LEU A 3 -1.54 0.72 37.47
N SER A 4 -2.19 1.30 38.50
CA SER A 4 -3.18 2.38 38.33
C SER A 4 -2.58 3.75 38.03
N THR A 5 -1.25 3.90 37.98
CA THR A 5 -0.57 5.18 37.75
C THR A 5 -0.12 5.42 36.29
N LEU A 6 -0.30 4.44 35.40
CA LEU A 6 -0.08 4.67 33.97
C LEU A 6 -1.26 5.47 33.41
N GLN A 7 -1.13 6.80 33.43
CA GLN A 7 -2.14 7.74 32.89
C GLN A 7 -2.14 7.70 31.33
N LEU A 8 -2.35 6.52 30.75
CA LEU A 8 -2.46 6.33 29.30
C LEU A 8 -3.55 7.22 28.67
N SER A 9 -4.58 7.57 29.47
CA SER A 9 -5.66 8.44 29.01
C SER A 9 -5.24 9.88 28.73
N LYS A 10 -4.15 10.36 29.37
CA LYS A 10 -3.63 11.72 29.19
C LYS A 10 -2.59 11.84 28.07
N MET A 11 -2.12 10.72 27.51
CA MET A 11 -1.17 10.76 26.41
C MET A 11 -1.89 11.06 25.09
N PRO A 12 -1.29 11.87 24.20
CA PRO A 12 -1.84 12.10 22.88
C PRO A 12 -1.95 10.79 22.08
N ALA A 13 -2.94 10.67 21.23
CA ALA A 13 -3.24 9.44 20.50
C ALA A 13 -1.99 8.86 19.79
N TRP A 14 -1.20 9.71 19.15
CA TRP A 14 0.01 9.30 18.43
C TRP A 14 1.07 8.65 19.31
N ALA A 15 1.14 9.00 20.61
CA ALA A 15 2.11 8.42 21.56
C ALA A 15 1.65 7.08 22.14
N ARG A 16 0.37 6.72 22.01
CA ARG A 16 -0.16 5.42 22.47
C ARG A 16 0.16 4.28 21.53
N TRP A 17 0.17 4.53 20.21
CA TRP A 17 0.42 3.50 19.19
C TRP A 17 1.78 2.81 19.33
N PRO A 18 2.90 3.52 19.55
CA PRO A 18 4.20 2.88 19.82
C PRO A 18 4.19 1.98 21.05
N LEU A 19 3.44 2.37 22.11
CA LEU A 19 3.33 1.56 23.32
C LEU A 19 2.53 0.28 23.08
N PHE A 20 1.42 0.35 22.33
CA PHE A 20 0.68 -0.84 21.94
C PHE A 20 1.48 -1.74 21.00
N ALA A 21 2.25 -1.18 20.10
CA ALA A 21 3.15 -1.95 19.23
C ALA A 21 4.25 -2.65 20.06
N ALA A 22 4.89 -1.94 20.98
CA ALA A 22 5.89 -2.51 21.88
C ALA A 22 5.31 -3.60 22.79
N PHE A 23 4.10 -3.39 23.33
CA PHE A 23 3.39 -4.39 24.11
C PHE A 23 3.03 -5.62 23.24
N GLY A 24 2.57 -5.42 22.02
CA GLY A 24 2.30 -6.49 21.07
C GLY A 24 3.55 -7.33 20.76
N ILE A 25 4.69 -6.67 20.54
CA ILE A 25 5.98 -7.35 20.33
C ILE A 25 6.38 -8.13 21.60
N LEU A 26 6.24 -7.52 22.78
CA LEU A 26 6.54 -8.20 24.05
C LEU A 26 5.66 -9.46 24.25
N VAL A 27 4.38 -9.37 23.96
CA VAL A 27 3.46 -10.52 24.02
C VAL A 27 3.86 -11.60 23.00
N LEU A 28 4.22 -11.21 21.78
CA LEU A 28 4.69 -12.14 20.76
C LEU A 28 5.99 -12.84 21.20
N THR A 29 6.95 -12.12 21.80
CA THR A 29 8.19 -12.72 22.31
C THR A 29 7.93 -13.68 23.45
N LEU A 30 7.01 -13.35 24.39
CA LEU A 30 6.62 -14.24 25.46
C LEU A 30 5.93 -15.51 24.94
N VAL A 31 5.06 -15.39 23.95
CA VAL A 31 4.42 -16.54 23.27
C VAL A 31 5.48 -17.39 22.55
N GLN A 32 6.54 -16.79 22.02
CA GLN A 32 7.64 -17.51 21.39
C GLN A 32 8.46 -18.33 22.37
N GLU A 33 8.76 -17.78 23.55
CA GLU A 33 9.49 -18.50 24.60
C GLU A 33 8.68 -19.67 25.16
N LEU A 34 7.34 -19.53 25.24
CA LEU A 34 6.43 -20.55 25.74
C LEU A 34 6.11 -21.64 24.72
N GLY A 35 6.20 -21.33 23.44
CA GLY A 35 5.80 -22.20 22.32
C GLY A 35 6.97 -22.64 21.45
N GLN A 36 7.86 -23.45 21.97
CA GLN A 36 8.97 -24.12 21.24
C GLN A 36 9.02 -23.91 19.71
N ASN A 37 9.87 -22.97 19.25
CA ASN A 37 10.46 -22.89 17.88
C ASN A 37 9.62 -22.48 16.65
N GLU A 38 8.30 -22.45 16.67
CA GLU A 38 7.50 -22.08 15.48
C GLU A 38 7.27 -20.57 15.37
N THR A 39 7.32 -19.85 16.46
CA THR A 39 6.95 -18.42 16.55
C THR A 39 8.09 -17.44 16.21
N SER A 40 9.34 -17.91 16.19
CA SER A 40 10.50 -17.12 15.74
C SER A 40 10.36 -16.61 14.28
N ARG A 41 9.44 -17.20 13.51
CA ARG A 41 9.09 -16.77 12.16
C ARG A 41 8.32 -15.45 12.14
N LEU A 42 7.54 -15.14 13.19
CA LEU A 42 6.71 -13.93 13.24
C LEU A 42 7.55 -12.65 13.41
N THR A 43 8.61 -12.71 14.21
CA THR A 43 9.54 -11.58 14.42
C THR A 43 10.72 -11.57 13.44
N ALA A 44 10.77 -12.53 12.51
CA ALA A 44 11.83 -12.60 11.52
C ALA A 44 11.87 -11.34 10.63
N THR A 45 13.08 -10.89 10.32
CA THR A 45 13.34 -9.76 9.42
C THR A 45 12.61 -9.92 8.08
N SER A 46 12.58 -11.15 7.54
CA SER A 46 11.88 -11.49 6.29
C SER A 46 10.37 -11.28 6.37
N THR A 47 9.76 -11.58 7.52
CA THR A 47 8.32 -11.38 7.76
C THR A 47 7.97 -9.90 7.76
N SER A 48 8.75 -9.06 8.45
CA SER A 48 8.55 -7.61 8.45
C SER A 48 8.73 -7.00 7.06
N GLN A 49 9.70 -7.48 6.28
CA GLN A 49 9.87 -7.08 4.88
C GLN A 49 8.67 -7.50 4.01
N ALA A 50 8.15 -8.71 4.22
CA ALA A 50 6.97 -9.19 3.51
C ALA A 50 5.73 -8.36 3.86
N MET A 51 5.54 -8.01 5.14
CA MET A 51 4.45 -7.13 5.59
C MET A 51 4.48 -5.78 4.85
N LEU A 52 5.63 -5.11 4.78
CA LEU A 52 5.76 -3.87 4.02
C LEU A 52 5.39 -4.05 2.54
N ARG A 53 5.88 -5.11 1.93
CA ARG A 53 5.65 -5.37 0.50
C ARG A 53 4.17 -5.59 0.20
N TRP A 54 3.47 -6.37 1.02
CA TRP A 54 2.05 -6.66 0.83
C TRP A 54 1.13 -5.51 1.28
N CYS A 55 1.60 -4.63 2.17
CA CYS A 55 0.85 -3.45 2.59
C CYS A 55 0.71 -2.41 1.46
N VAL A 56 1.72 -2.29 0.57
CA VAL A 56 1.74 -1.26 -0.48
C VAL A 56 0.51 -1.27 -1.39
N PRO A 57 0.14 -2.38 -2.04
CA PRO A 57 -1.04 -2.38 -2.92
C PRO A 57 -2.34 -2.09 -2.16
N ILE A 58 -2.48 -2.60 -0.94
CA ILE A 58 -3.65 -2.36 -0.10
C ILE A 58 -3.75 -0.87 0.29
N LEU A 59 -2.62 -0.26 0.67
CA LEU A 59 -2.54 1.16 1.01
C LEU A 59 -2.89 2.04 -0.19
N LEU A 60 -2.34 1.75 -1.37
CA LEU A 60 -2.63 2.51 -2.59
C LEU A 60 -4.08 2.38 -3.03
N ALA A 61 -4.66 1.18 -2.95
CA ALA A 61 -6.08 0.96 -3.21
C ALA A 61 -6.96 1.74 -2.22
N GLY A 62 -6.62 1.70 -0.92
CA GLY A 62 -7.32 2.45 0.12
C GLY A 62 -7.25 3.97 -0.10
N LEU A 63 -6.11 4.50 -0.55
CA LEU A 63 -6.00 5.92 -0.93
C LEU A 63 -6.88 6.24 -2.15
N GLY A 64 -6.90 5.38 -3.17
CA GLY A 64 -7.79 5.53 -4.31
C GLY A 64 -9.27 5.54 -3.91
N GLY A 65 -9.69 4.59 -3.05
CA GLY A 65 -11.01 4.52 -2.46
C GLY A 65 -11.38 5.77 -1.66
N LEU A 66 -10.43 6.29 -0.86
CA LEU A 66 -10.61 7.52 -0.09
C LEU A 66 -10.97 8.72 -0.98
N PHE A 67 -10.32 8.89 -2.14
CA PHE A 67 -10.64 9.98 -3.06
C PHE A 67 -12.03 9.81 -3.69
N SER A 68 -12.38 8.62 -4.13
CA SER A 68 -13.69 8.36 -4.73
C SER A 68 -14.83 8.50 -3.72
N GLU A 69 -14.70 7.98 -2.51
CA GLU A 69 -15.69 8.12 -1.45
C GLU A 69 -15.87 9.59 -1.03
N ARG A 70 -14.78 10.35 -0.94
CA ARG A 70 -14.85 11.79 -0.67
C ARG A 70 -15.46 12.60 -1.81
N ALA A 71 -15.49 12.07 -3.01
CA ALA A 71 -16.19 12.63 -4.16
C ALA A 71 -17.67 12.19 -4.25
N GLY A 72 -18.14 11.33 -3.33
CA GLY A 72 -19.51 10.80 -3.36
C GLY A 72 -19.69 9.57 -4.25
N VAL A 73 -18.59 8.99 -4.78
CA VAL A 73 -18.61 7.82 -5.65
C VAL A 73 -18.12 6.60 -4.90
N ILE A 74 -18.98 5.61 -4.68
CA ILE A 74 -18.58 4.33 -4.06
C ILE A 74 -17.84 3.50 -5.10
N ASN A 75 -16.54 3.22 -4.87
CA ASN A 75 -15.72 2.46 -5.80
C ASN A 75 -15.40 1.06 -5.26
N ILE A 76 -16.23 0.08 -5.60
CA ILE A 76 -15.99 -1.33 -5.29
C ILE A 76 -15.04 -1.97 -6.32
N GLY A 77 -14.82 -1.33 -7.49
CA GLY A 77 -14.00 -1.83 -8.58
C GLY A 77 -12.48 -1.73 -8.38
N LEU A 78 -12.01 -1.36 -7.20
CA LEU A 78 -10.58 -1.15 -6.92
C LEU A 78 -9.73 -2.40 -7.18
N GLU A 79 -10.25 -3.60 -6.92
CA GLU A 79 -9.55 -4.85 -7.18
C GLU A 79 -9.27 -5.03 -8.69
N GLY A 80 -10.27 -4.82 -9.51
CA GLY A 80 -10.10 -4.89 -10.97
C GLY A 80 -9.16 -3.80 -11.50
N MET A 81 -9.21 -2.59 -10.94
CA MET A 81 -8.29 -1.50 -11.29
C MET A 81 -6.84 -1.87 -10.90
N MET A 82 -6.63 -2.50 -9.76
CA MET A 82 -5.31 -3.02 -9.35
C MET A 82 -4.81 -4.11 -10.30
N ILE A 83 -5.69 -5.02 -10.76
CA ILE A 83 -5.32 -6.07 -11.72
C ILE A 83 -4.89 -5.46 -13.05
N LEU A 84 -5.62 -4.47 -13.57
CA LEU A 84 -5.21 -3.73 -14.77
C LEU A 84 -3.86 -3.04 -14.55
N GLY A 85 -3.70 -2.32 -13.45
CA GLY A 85 -2.44 -1.65 -13.09
C GLY A 85 -1.27 -2.63 -12.98
N MET A 86 -1.49 -3.79 -12.37
CA MET A 86 -0.49 -4.85 -12.26
C MET A 86 -0.08 -5.40 -13.64
N TRP A 87 -1.04 -5.66 -14.50
CA TRP A 87 -0.76 -6.20 -15.85
C TRP A 87 0.02 -5.20 -16.70
N PHE A 88 -0.47 -3.96 -16.79
CA PHE A 88 0.21 -2.89 -17.54
C PHE A 88 1.58 -2.56 -16.92
N GLY A 89 1.70 -2.59 -15.61
CA GLY A 89 2.96 -2.40 -14.91
C GLY A 89 3.99 -3.48 -15.24
N ALA A 90 3.58 -4.74 -15.25
CA ALA A 90 4.45 -5.86 -15.63
C ALA A 90 4.88 -5.77 -17.09
N TRP A 91 3.95 -5.45 -18.00
CA TRP A 91 4.24 -5.25 -19.42
C TRP A 91 5.20 -4.07 -19.64
N GLY A 92 4.95 -2.96 -18.97
CA GLY A 92 5.80 -1.78 -19.04
C GLY A 92 7.20 -2.02 -18.48
N ALA A 93 7.29 -2.72 -17.33
CA ALA A 93 8.58 -3.05 -16.73
C ALA A 93 9.40 -4.02 -17.59
N PHE A 94 8.74 -4.96 -18.23
CA PHE A 94 9.41 -5.92 -19.12
C PHE A 94 9.98 -5.24 -20.37
N ASN A 95 9.26 -4.30 -20.99
CA ASN A 95 9.67 -3.67 -22.26
C ASN A 95 10.58 -2.44 -22.05
N TYR A 96 10.38 -1.66 -20.99
CA TYR A 96 11.00 -0.34 -20.82
C TYR A 96 11.74 -0.18 -19.49
N GLY A 97 11.77 -1.24 -18.67
CA GLY A 97 12.43 -1.23 -17.36
C GLY A 97 11.52 -0.84 -16.21
N PRO A 98 11.97 -1.07 -14.97
CA PRO A 98 11.13 -1.06 -13.78
C PRO A 98 10.49 0.30 -13.46
N TYR A 99 11.15 1.42 -13.74
CA TYR A 99 10.61 2.76 -13.48
C TYR A 99 9.45 3.11 -14.43
N TRP A 100 9.58 2.75 -15.70
CA TRP A 100 8.49 2.87 -16.68
C TRP A 100 7.34 1.92 -16.33
N GLY A 101 7.65 0.75 -15.79
CA GLY A 101 6.63 -0.17 -15.28
C GLY A 101 5.75 0.47 -14.21
N LEU A 102 6.32 1.22 -13.27
CA LEU A 102 5.53 1.93 -12.26
C LEU A 102 4.60 2.98 -12.88
N LEU A 103 5.09 3.75 -13.84
CA LEU A 103 4.29 4.78 -14.52
C LEU A 103 3.18 4.17 -15.37
N ILE A 104 3.52 3.17 -16.20
CA ILE A 104 2.57 2.49 -17.08
C ILE A 104 1.53 1.72 -16.26
N GLY A 105 1.93 1.14 -15.13
CA GLY A 105 1.02 0.52 -14.18
C GLY A 105 0.03 1.51 -13.56
N ALA A 106 0.50 2.70 -13.18
CA ALA A 106 -0.39 3.77 -12.69
C ALA A 106 -1.41 4.20 -13.77
N ILE A 107 -0.97 4.33 -15.03
CA ILE A 107 -1.86 4.63 -16.16
C ILE A 107 -2.87 3.48 -16.38
N GLY A 108 -2.43 2.22 -16.33
CA GLY A 108 -3.30 1.06 -16.46
C GLY A 108 -4.40 1.00 -15.40
N GLY A 109 -4.05 1.27 -14.13
CA GLY A 109 -5.03 1.43 -13.06
C GLY A 109 -5.98 2.61 -13.26
N ALA A 110 -5.43 3.75 -13.73
CA ALA A 110 -6.22 4.95 -14.02
C ALA A 110 -7.23 4.74 -15.16
N ILE A 111 -6.92 3.90 -16.18
CA ILE A 111 -7.89 3.52 -17.21
C ILE A 111 -9.10 2.83 -16.59
N GLY A 112 -8.89 1.89 -15.66
CA GLY A 112 -9.98 1.26 -14.92
C GLY A 112 -10.80 2.27 -14.13
N GLY A 113 -10.15 3.22 -13.46
CA GLY A 113 -10.80 4.32 -12.74
C GLY A 113 -11.59 5.25 -13.65
N LEU A 114 -11.05 5.57 -14.84
CA LEU A 114 -11.74 6.38 -15.85
C LEU A 114 -13.00 5.68 -16.39
N LEU A 115 -12.92 4.38 -16.65
CA LEU A 115 -14.08 3.58 -17.06
C LEU A 115 -15.18 3.61 -16.01
N HIS A 116 -14.82 3.46 -14.73
CA HIS A 116 -15.75 3.57 -13.61
C HIS A 116 -16.38 4.96 -13.54
N ALA A 117 -15.58 6.01 -13.64
CA ALA A 117 -16.06 7.39 -13.60
C ALA A 117 -17.00 7.72 -14.77
N ILE A 118 -16.68 7.29 -16.00
CA ILE A 118 -17.55 7.47 -17.15
C ILE A 118 -18.88 6.75 -16.94
N ALA A 119 -18.85 5.51 -16.45
CA ALA A 119 -20.05 4.74 -16.20
C ALA A 119 -20.94 5.38 -15.11
N THR A 120 -20.35 5.74 -13.98
CA THR A 120 -21.10 6.21 -12.81
C THR A 120 -21.49 7.69 -12.90
N VAL A 121 -20.55 8.56 -13.19
CA VAL A 121 -20.77 10.00 -13.24
C VAL A 121 -21.30 10.43 -14.60
N GLY A 122 -20.76 9.89 -15.69
CA GLY A 122 -21.13 10.28 -17.04
C GLY A 122 -22.45 9.67 -17.50
N LEU A 123 -22.65 8.37 -17.26
CA LEU A 123 -23.82 7.62 -17.74
C LEU A 123 -24.88 7.34 -16.64
N GLY A 124 -24.61 7.69 -15.38
CA GLY A 124 -25.54 7.46 -14.28
C GLY A 124 -25.74 5.98 -13.90
N VAL A 125 -24.78 5.11 -14.25
CA VAL A 125 -24.84 3.69 -13.88
C VAL A 125 -24.61 3.57 -12.39
N ASP A 126 -25.32 2.67 -11.74
CA ASP A 126 -25.10 2.36 -10.33
C ASP A 126 -23.64 2.03 -10.04
N HIS A 127 -23.10 2.61 -8.94
CA HIS A 127 -21.70 2.52 -8.56
C HIS A 127 -21.28 1.08 -8.27
N ILE A 128 -22.16 0.31 -7.63
CA ILE A 128 -21.91 -1.09 -7.26
C ILE A 128 -21.85 -1.95 -8.52
N ILE A 129 -22.82 -1.77 -9.42
CA ILE A 129 -22.88 -2.52 -10.69
C ILE A 129 -21.63 -2.26 -11.53
N SER A 130 -21.23 -0.99 -11.68
CA SER A 130 -20.02 -0.61 -12.41
C SER A 130 -18.75 -1.21 -11.79
N GLY A 131 -18.63 -1.14 -10.45
CA GLY A 131 -17.48 -1.68 -9.72
C GLY A 131 -17.37 -3.20 -9.85
N VAL A 132 -18.48 -3.92 -9.68
CA VAL A 132 -18.52 -5.39 -9.86
C VAL A 132 -18.18 -5.78 -11.29
N ALA A 133 -18.69 -5.04 -12.28
CA ALA A 133 -18.37 -5.30 -13.68
C ALA A 133 -16.86 -5.20 -13.96
N ILE A 134 -16.19 -4.16 -13.43
CA ILE A 134 -14.74 -3.99 -13.57
C ILE A 134 -13.98 -5.14 -12.87
N ASN A 135 -14.39 -5.54 -11.66
CA ASN A 135 -13.76 -6.64 -10.95
C ASN A 135 -13.92 -8.00 -11.68
N ILE A 136 -14.98 -8.18 -12.45
CA ILE A 136 -15.16 -9.38 -13.25
C ILE A 136 -14.35 -9.28 -14.56
N LEU A 137 -14.42 -8.15 -15.26
CA LEU A 137 -13.81 -7.98 -16.58
C LEU A 137 -12.27 -7.93 -16.53
N ALA A 138 -11.70 -7.24 -15.53
CA ALA A 138 -10.26 -7.01 -15.45
C ALA A 138 -9.41 -8.31 -15.38
N PRO A 139 -9.76 -9.34 -14.57
CA PRO A 139 -9.03 -10.60 -14.58
C PRO A 139 -9.08 -11.32 -15.92
N PHE A 140 -10.21 -11.31 -16.61
CA PHE A 140 -10.33 -11.92 -17.94
C PHE A 140 -9.52 -11.15 -18.98
N ALA A 141 -9.59 -9.81 -18.98
CA ALA A 141 -8.77 -8.97 -19.84
C ALA A 141 -7.27 -9.21 -19.61
N ALA A 142 -6.83 -9.26 -18.35
CA ALA A 142 -5.44 -9.53 -17.99
C ALA A 142 -4.99 -10.92 -18.47
N ARG A 143 -5.81 -11.96 -18.31
CA ARG A 143 -5.51 -13.31 -18.82
C ARG A 143 -5.44 -13.36 -20.33
N PHE A 144 -6.40 -12.73 -21.01
CA PHE A 144 -6.40 -12.64 -22.47
C PHE A 144 -5.14 -11.96 -22.99
N LEU A 145 -4.81 -10.79 -22.47
CA LEU A 145 -3.60 -10.08 -22.84
C LEU A 145 -2.32 -10.86 -22.50
N SER A 146 -2.31 -11.60 -21.39
CA SER A 146 -1.17 -12.47 -21.05
C SER A 146 -1.03 -13.64 -22.02
N SER A 147 -2.15 -14.24 -22.46
CA SER A 147 -2.10 -15.32 -23.47
C SER A 147 -1.57 -14.85 -24.82
N GLU A 148 -1.87 -13.61 -25.19
CA GLU A 148 -1.40 -13.06 -26.48
C GLU A 148 0.06 -12.55 -26.42
N ILE A 149 0.49 -12.04 -25.26
CA ILE A 149 1.76 -11.32 -25.15
C ILE A 149 2.79 -12.12 -24.36
N PHE A 150 2.49 -12.50 -23.11
CA PHE A 150 3.49 -13.07 -22.21
C PHE A 150 3.89 -14.50 -22.54
N THR A 151 2.98 -15.30 -23.07
CA THR A 151 3.27 -16.69 -23.48
C THR A 151 4.33 -16.80 -24.58
N GLN A 152 4.58 -15.73 -25.31
CA GLN A 152 5.59 -15.68 -26.36
C GLN A 152 7.02 -15.53 -25.81
N TYR A 153 7.17 -15.22 -24.52
CA TYR A 153 8.46 -14.96 -23.90
C TYR A 153 8.84 -16.03 -22.87
N GLN A 154 10.13 -16.32 -22.76
CA GLN A 154 10.62 -17.29 -21.80
C GLN A 154 10.30 -16.86 -20.36
N GLY A 155 9.68 -17.77 -19.60
CA GLY A 155 9.24 -17.52 -18.23
C GLY A 155 7.92 -16.78 -18.10
N GLY A 156 7.27 -16.43 -19.23
CA GLY A 156 5.90 -15.90 -19.27
C GLY A 156 4.86 -17.00 -19.42
N SER A 157 3.65 -16.75 -18.90
CA SER A 157 2.49 -17.63 -19.00
C SER A 157 1.19 -16.82 -18.92
N ILE A 158 0.05 -17.49 -19.05
CA ILE A 158 -1.27 -16.85 -18.91
C ILE A 158 -1.45 -16.17 -17.54
N THR A 159 -0.78 -16.68 -16.51
CA THR A 159 -0.91 -16.20 -15.11
C THR A 159 0.34 -15.52 -14.57
N GLN A 160 1.40 -15.45 -15.36
CA GLN A 160 2.70 -14.93 -14.91
C GLN A 160 3.37 -14.13 -16.04
N SER A 161 3.84 -12.93 -15.71
CA SER A 161 4.70 -12.15 -16.60
C SER A 161 6.10 -12.78 -16.71
N PRO A 162 6.83 -12.54 -17.80
CA PRO A 162 8.27 -12.77 -17.85
C PRO A 162 8.96 -12.08 -16.67
N ARG A 163 10.19 -12.51 -16.35
CA ARG A 163 10.95 -11.87 -15.27
C ARG A 163 11.25 -10.41 -15.60
N VAL A 164 10.96 -9.54 -14.66
CA VAL A 164 11.27 -8.10 -14.73
C VAL A 164 12.35 -7.77 -13.70
N GLU A 165 13.19 -6.80 -14.03
CA GLU A 165 14.19 -6.29 -13.11
C GLU A 165 13.55 -5.55 -11.93
N SER A 166 14.20 -5.57 -10.78
CA SER A 166 13.76 -4.80 -9.61
C SER A 166 14.03 -3.32 -9.83
N ALA A 167 13.11 -2.47 -9.43
CA ALA A 167 13.32 -1.02 -9.37
C ALA A 167 14.39 -0.59 -8.35
N GLY A 168 15.00 -1.56 -7.64
CA GLY A 168 15.92 -1.31 -6.58
C GLY A 168 15.25 -1.13 -5.22
N ASP A 169 16.09 -1.09 -4.21
CA ASP A 169 15.67 -0.92 -2.83
C ASP A 169 16.58 0.06 -2.08
N LEU A 170 16.05 0.68 -1.03
CA LEU A 170 16.77 1.55 -0.13
C LEU A 170 16.92 0.87 1.23
N THR A 171 18.12 0.94 1.80
CA THR A 171 18.38 0.57 3.19
C THR A 171 18.72 1.82 3.97
N LEU A 172 18.04 2.04 5.10
CA LEU A 172 18.24 3.26 5.88
C LEU A 172 19.67 3.36 6.43
N PRO A 173 20.35 4.49 6.25
CA PRO A 173 21.66 4.71 6.83
C PRO A 173 21.56 4.82 8.37
N PHE A 174 22.67 4.58 9.07
CA PHE A 174 22.85 4.65 10.53
C PHE A 174 22.01 3.67 11.36
N LEU A 175 20.80 3.34 10.94
CA LEU A 175 19.91 2.42 11.64
C LEU A 175 20.05 0.98 11.12
N ALA A 176 20.11 0.82 9.81
CA ALA A 176 20.10 -0.49 9.14
C ALA A 176 21.35 -0.76 8.29
N GLY A 177 22.36 0.10 8.37
CA GLY A 177 23.64 -0.08 7.68
C GLY A 177 23.66 0.34 6.21
N GLY A 178 22.70 1.16 5.77
CA GLY A 178 22.69 1.74 4.43
C GLY A 178 23.94 2.62 4.20
N TRP A 179 24.45 2.63 2.95
CA TRP A 179 25.64 3.39 2.54
C TRP A 179 26.91 3.09 3.34
N GLY A 180 27.04 1.85 3.89
CA GLY A 180 28.21 1.45 4.67
C GLY A 180 28.27 2.03 6.09
N THR A 181 27.18 2.60 6.59
CA THR A 181 27.08 3.13 7.96
C THR A 181 26.88 2.02 9.00
N PRO A 182 27.08 2.28 10.31
CA PRO A 182 26.79 1.32 11.37
C PRO A 182 25.35 0.81 11.31
N ASN A 183 25.14 -0.45 11.67
CA ASN A 183 23.85 -1.11 11.67
C ASN A 183 23.39 -1.37 13.11
N LEU A 184 22.71 -0.39 13.71
CA LEU A 184 22.22 -0.47 15.08
C LEU A 184 21.23 -1.63 15.26
N PHE A 185 20.28 -1.81 14.34
CA PHE A 185 19.26 -2.85 14.45
C PHE A 185 19.83 -4.26 14.29
N LYS A 186 20.90 -4.42 13.48
CA LYS A 186 21.61 -5.69 13.42
C LYS A 186 22.36 -6.00 14.73
N THR A 187 22.91 -4.99 15.39
CA THR A 187 23.55 -5.15 16.70
C THR A 187 22.51 -5.57 17.74
N MET A 188 21.32 -4.93 17.75
CA MET A 188 20.21 -5.33 18.61
C MET A 188 19.75 -6.77 18.33
N ARG A 189 19.60 -7.14 17.06
CA ARG A 189 19.21 -8.51 16.63
C ARG A 189 20.20 -9.57 17.11
N ASN A 190 21.47 -9.24 17.14
CA ASN A 190 22.54 -10.17 17.56
C ASN A 190 22.80 -10.11 19.07
N ALA A 191 22.00 -9.40 19.86
CA ALA A 191 22.11 -9.38 21.31
C ALA A 191 21.61 -10.71 21.88
N ASP A 192 22.28 -11.18 22.96
CA ASP A 192 21.90 -12.41 23.67
C ASP A 192 20.64 -12.24 24.56
N ILE A 193 19.87 -11.20 24.31
CA ILE A 193 18.61 -10.88 25.01
C ILE A 193 17.46 -11.12 24.03
N PRO A 194 16.61 -12.17 24.25
CA PRO A 194 15.59 -12.58 23.27
C PRO A 194 14.68 -11.45 22.80
N TRP A 195 14.07 -10.69 23.72
CA TRP A 195 13.15 -9.60 23.36
C TRP A 195 13.85 -8.46 22.58
N LEU A 196 15.13 -8.18 22.87
CA LEU A 196 15.91 -7.16 22.16
C LEU A 196 16.29 -7.64 20.75
N SER A 197 16.62 -8.92 20.62
CA SER A 197 16.88 -9.58 19.33
C SER A 197 15.65 -9.55 18.42
N ASP A 198 14.47 -9.82 18.97
CA ASP A 198 13.21 -9.80 18.21
C ASP A 198 12.83 -8.39 17.76
N ILE A 199 12.92 -7.40 18.67
CA ILE A 199 12.71 -5.99 18.30
C ILE A 199 13.72 -5.57 17.23
N GLY A 200 14.99 -5.92 17.40
CA GLY A 200 16.04 -5.63 16.41
C GLY A 200 15.75 -6.25 15.04
N SER A 201 15.23 -7.48 15.01
CA SER A 201 14.86 -8.20 13.79
C SER A 201 13.68 -7.54 13.06
N VAL A 202 12.64 -7.14 13.78
CA VAL A 202 11.47 -6.44 13.24
C VAL A 202 11.87 -5.07 12.69
N LEU A 203 12.60 -4.27 13.48
CA LEU A 203 13.05 -2.94 13.05
C LEU A 203 14.00 -3.02 11.85
N LEU A 204 14.88 -4.03 11.82
CA LEU A 204 15.76 -4.30 10.69
C LEU A 204 14.95 -4.61 9.42
N GLY A 205 13.86 -5.38 9.54
CA GLY A 205 12.97 -5.70 8.43
C GLY A 205 12.29 -4.46 7.84
N PHE A 206 11.82 -3.55 8.69
CA PHE A 206 11.20 -2.29 8.26
C PHE A 206 12.21 -1.24 7.74
N SER A 207 13.50 -1.46 7.93
CA SER A 207 14.55 -0.48 7.60
C SER A 207 15.50 -0.93 6.51
N THR A 208 15.44 -2.21 6.10
CA THR A 208 16.30 -2.78 5.06
C THR A 208 15.49 -3.17 3.83
N ARG A 209 16.10 -2.96 2.65
CA ARG A 209 15.53 -3.38 1.36
C ARG A 209 14.10 -2.86 1.14
N ILE A 210 13.88 -1.59 1.48
CA ILE A 210 12.60 -0.90 1.25
C ILE A 210 12.52 -0.58 -0.24
N SER A 211 11.51 -1.12 -0.93
CA SER A 211 11.35 -0.85 -2.37
C SER A 211 10.96 0.61 -2.62
N TRP A 212 11.33 1.15 -3.77
CA TRP A 212 10.90 2.49 -4.18
C TRP A 212 9.38 2.61 -4.23
N ALA A 213 8.66 1.55 -4.62
CA ALA A 213 7.19 1.52 -4.57
C ALA A 213 6.66 1.73 -3.14
N THR A 214 7.31 1.14 -2.13
CA THR A 214 6.95 1.35 -0.71
C THR A 214 7.15 2.80 -0.30
N LEU A 215 8.28 3.41 -0.68
CA LEU A 215 8.55 4.82 -0.35
C LEU A 215 7.54 5.77 -1.02
N ILE A 216 7.20 5.51 -2.28
CA ILE A 216 6.18 6.27 -3.01
C ILE A 216 4.82 6.13 -2.31
N ALA A 217 4.40 4.90 -1.97
CA ALA A 217 3.13 4.65 -1.29
C ALA A 217 3.06 5.39 0.07
N LEU A 218 4.13 5.34 0.86
CA LEU A 218 4.21 6.06 2.13
C LEU A 218 4.17 7.58 1.94
N ALA A 219 4.83 8.11 0.92
CA ALA A 219 4.81 9.54 0.59
C ALA A 219 3.43 10.01 0.09
N LEU A 220 2.68 9.13 -0.57
CA LEU A 220 1.34 9.45 -1.05
C LEU A 220 0.32 9.63 0.09
N VAL A 221 0.54 9.06 1.28
CA VAL A 221 -0.35 9.24 2.44
C VAL A 221 -0.42 10.71 2.89
N PRO A 222 0.69 11.35 3.30
CA PRO A 222 0.66 12.76 3.67
C PRO A 222 0.30 13.68 2.49
N LEU A 223 0.70 13.32 1.27
CA LEU A 223 0.33 14.06 0.06
C LEU A 223 -1.18 14.03 -0.18
N SER A 224 -1.82 12.87 -0.07
CA SER A 224 -3.28 12.72 -0.19
C SER A 224 -4.01 13.51 0.90
N THR A 225 -3.51 13.46 2.13
CA THR A 225 -4.03 14.27 3.23
C THR A 225 -3.92 15.76 2.93
N TRP A 226 -2.76 16.20 2.46
CA TRP A 226 -2.57 17.60 2.08
C TRP A 226 -3.48 18.01 0.93
N ILE A 227 -3.58 17.20 -0.14
CA ILE A 227 -4.47 17.47 -1.28
C ILE A 227 -5.93 17.60 -0.82
N LEU A 228 -6.44 16.63 -0.05
CA LEU A 228 -7.85 16.60 0.34
C LEU A 228 -8.23 17.70 1.32
N TRP A 229 -7.35 18.09 2.25
CA TRP A 229 -7.72 19.02 3.32
C TRP A 229 -7.13 20.42 3.18
N LYS A 230 -6.09 20.60 2.36
CA LYS A 230 -5.37 21.90 2.25
C LYS A 230 -5.43 22.53 0.87
N THR A 231 -6.02 21.87 -0.16
CA THR A 231 -6.09 22.41 -1.51
C THR A 231 -7.52 22.76 -1.93
N ARG A 232 -7.64 23.66 -2.92
CA ARG A 232 -8.92 24.02 -3.56
C ARG A 232 -9.55 22.83 -4.27
N PHE A 233 -8.74 21.93 -4.83
CA PHE A 233 -9.20 20.68 -5.45
C PHE A 233 -9.86 19.79 -4.41
N GLY A 234 -9.19 19.52 -3.29
CA GLY A 234 -9.76 18.68 -2.22
C GLY A 234 -11.03 19.26 -1.59
N LEU A 235 -11.13 20.61 -1.52
CA LEU A 235 -12.38 21.25 -1.08
C LEU A 235 -13.52 20.94 -2.05
N ARG A 236 -13.31 21.07 -3.37
CA ARG A 236 -14.32 20.78 -4.38
C ARG A 236 -14.74 19.30 -4.34
N VAL A 237 -13.76 18.38 -4.26
CA VAL A 237 -14.02 16.94 -4.13
C VAL A 237 -14.91 16.64 -2.92
N ARG A 238 -14.63 17.23 -1.77
CA ARG A 238 -15.45 17.00 -0.56
C ARG A 238 -16.85 17.60 -0.66
N ILE A 239 -16.99 18.79 -1.25
CA ILE A 239 -18.28 19.43 -1.45
C ILE A 239 -19.15 18.60 -2.39
N SER A 240 -18.60 18.09 -3.50
CA SER A 240 -19.34 17.24 -4.42
C SER A 240 -19.82 15.93 -3.78
N GLY A 241 -19.10 15.41 -2.77
CA GLY A 241 -19.52 14.22 -2.07
C GLY A 241 -20.46 14.45 -0.87
N GLU A 242 -20.35 15.61 -0.20
CA GLU A 242 -21.17 15.92 0.96
C GLU A 242 -22.54 16.51 0.57
N ASP A 243 -22.56 17.51 -0.32
CA ASP A 243 -23.78 18.15 -0.82
C ASP A 243 -23.55 18.71 -2.23
N PRO A 244 -23.81 17.90 -3.29
CA PRO A 244 -23.67 18.31 -4.67
C PRO A 244 -24.49 19.55 -5.03
N TRP A 245 -25.72 19.68 -4.50
CA TRP A 245 -26.62 20.79 -4.79
C TRP A 245 -26.10 22.11 -4.21
N ALA A 246 -25.58 22.07 -2.98
CA ALA A 246 -24.92 23.22 -2.39
C ALA A 246 -23.67 23.60 -3.17
N GLY A 247 -22.91 22.62 -3.69
CA GLY A 247 -21.77 22.84 -4.55
C GLY A 247 -22.13 23.58 -5.84
N GLU A 248 -23.14 23.11 -6.55
CA GLU A 248 -23.64 23.75 -7.78
C GLU A 248 -24.12 25.19 -7.52
N SER A 249 -24.84 25.42 -6.43
CA SER A 249 -25.32 26.76 -6.07
C SER A 249 -24.19 27.77 -5.85
N GLN A 250 -22.98 27.30 -5.53
CA GLN A 250 -21.74 28.08 -5.39
C GLN A 250 -20.91 28.13 -6.67
N GLY A 251 -21.44 27.63 -7.81
CA GLY A 251 -20.75 27.60 -9.09
C GLY A 251 -19.62 26.56 -9.19
N ILE A 252 -19.64 25.52 -8.35
CA ILE A 252 -18.70 24.42 -8.44
C ILE A 252 -19.25 23.38 -9.44
N ASN A 253 -18.44 23.07 -10.45
CA ASN A 253 -18.77 21.96 -11.34
C ASN A 253 -18.57 20.65 -10.59
N ILE A 254 -19.63 19.87 -10.43
CA ILE A 254 -19.66 18.57 -9.73
C ILE A 254 -19.46 17.37 -10.67
N TYR A 255 -19.40 17.59 -11.99
CA TYR A 255 -19.17 16.57 -13.02
C TYR A 255 -17.73 16.55 -13.51
#